data_cbfeaed5ec0ec1b3c0c35baf8ee4d9a5
#
_entry.id   cbfeaed5ec0ec1b3c0c35baf8ee4d9a5
#
_cell.length_a   1.000
_cell.length_b   1.000
_cell.length_c   1.000
_cell.angle_alpha   90.00
_cell.angle_beta   90.00
_cell.angle_gamma   90.00
#
_symmetry.space_group_name_H-M   'P 1'
#
loop_
_entity.id
_entity.type
_entity.pdbx_description
1 polymer ?
#
loop_
_entity_poly.entity_id
_entity_poly.type
_entity_poly.pdbx_seq_one_letter_code
_entity_poly.pdbx_strand_id
1 'polypeptide(L)'
;MTDKLIIVESPAKANTIKKFLGGNTKVVASMGHVRDLPKSKLGINIENNFEPEYINIRGKGDLIKELKKDAKSAKKVYLATDPDREGEAIAWHLFKILDVDKDKITRITFNEITKTAVQKAVKEPRDIDINLVDAQQARRVLDRIVGYKISPVLWIQSMWSTQPVKKLVQRFM
;
A
#
# COMPACT_ATOMS: atom_id res chain seq x y z
N MET A 1 10.02 -18.30 19.02
CA MET A 1 9.32 -17.01 18.86
C MET A 1 10.08 -16.17 17.86
N THR A 2 9.41 -15.54 16.92
CA THR A 2 10.05 -14.65 15.93
C THR A 2 10.32 -13.31 16.59
N ASP A 3 11.58 -12.86 16.64
CA ASP A 3 11.91 -11.59 17.28
C ASP A 3 11.53 -10.41 16.39
N LYS A 4 11.73 -10.53 15.07
CA LYS A 4 11.48 -9.47 14.09
C LYS A 4 10.65 -9.98 12.93
N LEU A 5 9.59 -9.25 12.60
CA LEU A 5 8.83 -9.43 11.38
C LEU A 5 9.12 -8.27 10.42
N ILE A 6 9.51 -8.57 9.19
CA ILE A 6 9.69 -7.56 8.14
C ILE A 6 8.66 -7.82 7.05
N ILE A 7 7.87 -6.80 6.73
CA ILE A 7 6.84 -6.86 5.69
C ILE A 7 7.28 -5.97 4.53
N VAL A 8 7.42 -6.59 3.36
CA VAL A 8 7.76 -5.92 2.08
C VAL A 8 6.59 -6.00 1.12
N GLU A 9 6.62 -5.26 0.00
CA GLU A 9 5.52 -5.30 -0.96
C GLU A 9 5.52 -6.52 -1.88
N SER A 10 6.69 -7.12 -2.19
CA SER A 10 6.78 -8.19 -3.17
C SER A 10 7.55 -9.42 -2.68
N PRO A 11 7.20 -10.64 -3.17
CA PRO A 11 7.89 -11.88 -2.81
C PRO A 11 9.38 -11.90 -3.22
N ALA A 12 9.71 -11.27 -4.35
CA ALA A 12 11.08 -11.17 -4.82
C ALA A 12 11.96 -10.42 -3.81
N LYS A 13 11.49 -9.27 -3.30
CA LYS A 13 12.17 -8.53 -2.24
C LYS A 13 12.26 -9.32 -0.95
N ALA A 14 11.19 -10.02 -0.55
CA ALA A 14 11.20 -10.87 0.65
C ALA A 14 12.29 -11.94 0.59
N ASN A 15 12.39 -12.65 -0.54
CA ASN A 15 13.38 -13.68 -0.74
C ASN A 15 14.83 -13.16 -0.69
N THR A 16 15.06 -11.97 -1.24
CA THR A 16 16.39 -11.35 -1.22
C THR A 16 16.76 -10.87 0.18
N ILE A 17 15.87 -10.15 0.86
CA ILE A 17 16.12 -9.61 2.21
C ILE A 17 16.28 -10.70 3.23
N LYS A 18 15.55 -11.82 3.11
CA LYS A 18 15.68 -12.98 3.99
C LYS A 18 17.10 -13.54 4.01
N LYS A 19 17.84 -13.47 2.89
CA LYS A 19 19.24 -13.93 2.81
C LYS A 19 20.22 -13.05 3.60
N PHE A 20 19.85 -11.79 3.86
CA PHE A 20 20.71 -10.81 4.53
C PHE A 20 20.54 -10.75 6.06
N LEU A 21 19.46 -11.36 6.56
CA LEU A 21 19.06 -11.28 7.96
C LEU A 21 19.16 -12.66 8.63
N GLY A 22 19.50 -12.66 9.90
CA GLY A 22 19.69 -13.90 10.67
C GLY A 22 18.38 -14.63 11.02
N GLY A 23 18.50 -15.85 11.57
CA GLY A 23 17.45 -16.84 11.77
C GLY A 23 16.23 -16.41 12.63
N ASN A 24 16.34 -15.37 13.45
CA ASN A 24 15.22 -14.87 14.28
C ASN A 24 14.35 -13.81 13.58
N THR A 25 14.56 -13.59 12.27
CA THR A 25 13.80 -12.61 11.47
C THR A 25 12.93 -13.34 10.46
N LYS A 26 11.61 -13.13 10.54
CA LYS A 26 10.66 -13.56 9.50
C LYS A 26 10.48 -12.43 8.50
N VAL A 27 10.60 -12.73 7.20
CA VAL A 27 10.35 -11.76 6.11
C VAL A 27 9.19 -12.28 5.28
N VAL A 28 8.16 -11.45 5.10
CA VAL A 28 6.93 -11.77 4.37
C VAL A 28 6.59 -10.68 3.37
N ALA A 29 5.77 -11.00 2.37
CA ALA A 29 5.31 -10.04 1.37
C ALA A 29 3.82 -9.73 1.56
N SER A 30 3.44 -8.45 1.45
CA SER A 30 2.04 -8.00 1.42
C SER A 30 1.38 -8.20 0.04
N MET A 31 2.17 -8.54 -0.97
CA MET A 31 1.70 -8.68 -2.35
C MET A 31 1.10 -7.36 -2.89
N GLY A 32 1.74 -6.23 -2.63
CA GLY A 32 1.28 -4.89 -2.94
C GLY A 32 0.24 -4.36 -1.94
N HIS A 33 -0.71 -3.56 -2.42
CA HIS A 33 -1.78 -3.01 -1.58
C HIS A 33 -2.66 -4.08 -0.96
N VAL A 34 -3.06 -3.89 0.29
CA VAL A 34 -3.97 -4.77 1.06
C VAL A 34 -5.36 -4.16 1.23
N ARG A 35 -5.47 -2.83 1.07
CA ARG A 35 -6.73 -2.06 1.07
C ARG A 35 -6.79 -1.17 -0.16
N ASP A 36 -8.00 -0.92 -0.64
CA ASP A 36 -8.28 0.02 -1.72
C ASP A 36 -9.71 0.54 -1.61
N LEU A 37 -10.07 1.53 -2.44
CA LEU A 37 -11.45 1.98 -2.60
C LEU A 37 -12.31 0.86 -3.20
N PRO A 38 -13.62 0.75 -2.82
CA PRO A 38 -14.52 -0.25 -3.37
C PRO A 38 -14.62 -0.11 -4.91
N LYS A 39 -14.66 -1.25 -5.61
CA LYS A 39 -14.75 -1.23 -7.10
C LYS A 39 -16.14 -0.88 -7.60
N SER A 40 -17.18 -1.20 -6.85
CA SER A 40 -18.60 -1.09 -7.28
C SER A 40 -19.25 0.26 -6.99
N LYS A 41 -18.60 1.13 -6.23
CA LYS A 41 -19.12 2.47 -5.87
C LYS A 41 -18.00 3.49 -5.86
N LEU A 42 -18.35 4.78 -5.80
CA LEU A 42 -17.37 5.86 -5.71
C LEU A 42 -16.40 5.67 -4.54
N GLY A 43 -16.92 5.30 -3.35
CA GLY A 43 -16.13 5.04 -2.16
C GLY A 43 -15.41 6.28 -1.61
N ILE A 44 -15.98 7.46 -1.86
CA ILE A 44 -15.46 8.75 -1.39
C ILE A 44 -16.65 9.55 -0.89
N ASN A 45 -16.55 10.02 0.35
CA ASN A 45 -17.53 10.93 0.92
C ASN A 45 -17.20 12.38 0.54
N ILE A 46 -17.88 12.90 -0.50
CA ILE A 46 -17.62 14.25 -1.04
C ILE A 46 -18.01 15.33 -0.01
N GLU A 47 -19.09 15.10 0.75
CA GLU A 47 -19.60 16.04 1.73
C GLU A 47 -18.72 16.12 2.99
N ASN A 48 -17.99 15.03 3.29
CA ASN A 48 -17.05 14.97 4.39
C ASN A 48 -15.60 15.06 3.88
N ASN A 49 -15.23 16.19 3.33
CA ASN A 49 -13.88 16.55 2.90
C ASN A 49 -13.19 15.47 2.01
N PHE A 50 -13.97 14.85 1.12
CA PHE A 50 -13.49 13.79 0.21
C PHE A 50 -12.90 12.57 0.92
N GLU A 51 -13.36 12.25 2.13
CA GLU A 51 -12.84 11.14 2.92
C GLU A 51 -13.00 9.80 2.16
N PRO A 52 -11.90 9.03 1.97
CA PRO A 52 -11.93 7.77 1.24
C PRO A 52 -12.38 6.61 2.13
N GLU A 53 -13.34 5.83 1.65
CA GLU A 53 -13.81 4.58 2.28
C GLU A 53 -12.93 3.40 1.88
N TYR A 54 -11.83 3.16 2.56
CA TYR A 54 -10.98 2.01 2.26
C TYR A 54 -11.56 0.70 2.75
N ILE A 55 -11.58 -0.31 1.88
CA ILE A 55 -11.95 -1.69 2.19
C ILE A 55 -10.78 -2.64 1.93
N ASN A 56 -10.79 -3.80 2.56
CA ASN A 56 -9.82 -4.85 2.26
C ASN A 56 -10.03 -5.37 0.84
N ILE A 57 -8.95 -5.52 0.09
CA ILE A 57 -9.01 -6.01 -1.29
C ILE A 57 -9.54 -7.45 -1.30
N ARG A 58 -10.54 -7.71 -2.14
CA ARG A 58 -11.12 -9.05 -2.31
C ARG A 58 -10.05 -10.05 -2.71
N GLY A 59 -10.04 -11.22 -2.07
CA GLY A 59 -9.05 -12.28 -2.29
C GLY A 59 -7.79 -12.15 -1.42
N LYS A 60 -7.62 -11.06 -0.64
CA LYS A 60 -6.49 -10.91 0.29
C LYS A 60 -6.82 -11.23 1.74
N GLY A 61 -8.02 -11.74 2.02
CA GLY A 61 -8.46 -12.01 3.40
C GLY A 61 -7.52 -12.96 4.15
N ASP A 62 -7.10 -14.04 3.53
CA ASP A 62 -6.24 -15.04 4.18
C ASP A 62 -4.82 -14.51 4.37
N LEU A 63 -4.27 -13.80 3.40
CA LEU A 63 -3.00 -13.08 3.55
C LEU A 63 -3.04 -12.10 4.73
N ILE A 64 -4.10 -11.31 4.85
CA ILE A 64 -4.28 -10.36 5.94
C ILE A 64 -4.36 -11.07 7.29
N LYS A 65 -5.07 -12.20 7.37
CA LYS A 65 -5.13 -13.03 8.60
C LYS A 65 -3.74 -13.55 8.99
N GLU A 66 -2.97 -14.04 8.02
CA GLU A 66 -1.61 -14.52 8.24
C GLU A 66 -0.69 -13.40 8.72
N LEU A 67 -0.71 -12.23 8.05
CA LEU A 67 0.06 -11.06 8.45
C LEU A 67 -0.27 -10.60 9.87
N LYS A 68 -1.56 -10.58 10.24
CA LYS A 68 -1.99 -10.26 11.62
C LYS A 68 -1.45 -11.27 12.65
N LYS A 69 -1.54 -12.56 12.33
CA LYS A 69 -1.00 -13.63 13.20
C LYS A 69 0.49 -13.45 13.41
N ASP A 70 1.23 -13.24 12.34
CA ASP A 70 2.67 -13.03 12.38
C ASP A 70 3.05 -11.76 13.15
N ALA A 71 2.35 -10.66 12.92
CA ALA A 71 2.58 -9.41 13.62
C ALA A 71 2.31 -9.50 15.13
N LYS A 72 1.27 -10.23 15.52
CA LYS A 72 0.97 -10.47 16.95
C LYS A 72 2.07 -11.31 17.63
N SER A 73 2.62 -12.30 16.92
CA SER A 73 3.64 -13.21 17.47
C SER A 73 5.05 -12.61 17.52
N ALA A 74 5.34 -11.62 16.68
CA ALA A 74 6.64 -10.97 16.61
C ALA A 74 6.83 -9.96 17.76
N LYS A 75 8.05 -9.74 18.23
CA LYS A 75 8.38 -8.69 19.21
C LYS A 75 8.36 -7.30 18.54
N LYS A 76 8.84 -7.19 17.31
CA LYS A 76 8.88 -5.95 16.54
C LYS A 76 8.53 -6.18 15.07
N VAL A 77 7.76 -5.26 14.49
CA VAL A 77 7.30 -5.31 13.10
C VAL A 77 7.90 -4.14 12.34
N TYR A 78 8.53 -4.44 11.21
CA TYR A 78 9.13 -3.46 10.31
C TYR A 78 8.36 -3.42 9.00
N LEU A 79 7.86 -2.26 8.61
CA LEU A 79 7.25 -2.02 7.31
C LEU A 79 8.34 -1.55 6.35
N ALA A 80 8.74 -2.40 5.43
CA ALA A 80 9.90 -2.24 4.55
C ALA A 80 9.48 -2.14 3.08
N THR A 81 8.50 -1.31 2.80
CA THR A 81 8.03 -0.98 1.46
C THR A 81 8.90 0.11 0.82
N ASP A 82 8.75 0.38 -0.47
CA ASP A 82 9.58 1.33 -1.21
C ASP A 82 9.57 2.75 -0.62
N PRO A 83 10.64 3.52 -0.78
CA PRO A 83 10.76 4.89 -0.25
C PRO A 83 10.06 5.92 -1.14
N ASP A 84 8.90 5.58 -1.69
CA ASP A 84 8.05 6.47 -2.48
C ASP A 84 6.65 6.59 -1.87
N ARG A 85 5.80 7.43 -2.46
CA ARG A 85 4.43 7.66 -1.97
C ARG A 85 3.57 6.39 -2.00
N GLU A 86 3.76 5.49 -2.99
CA GLU A 86 3.03 4.23 -3.07
C GLU A 86 3.43 3.28 -1.95
N GLY A 87 4.75 3.12 -1.71
CA GLY A 87 5.27 2.34 -0.61
C GLY A 87 4.85 2.89 0.75
N GLU A 88 4.80 4.21 0.90
CA GLU A 88 4.34 4.86 2.14
C GLU A 88 2.85 4.59 2.41
N ALA A 89 2.02 4.65 1.37
CA ALA A 89 0.60 4.30 1.48
C ALA A 89 0.39 2.82 1.80
N ILE A 90 1.17 1.91 1.20
CA ILE A 90 1.13 0.48 1.55
C ILE A 90 1.49 0.27 3.03
N ALA A 91 2.56 0.91 3.50
CA ALA A 91 2.97 0.87 4.91
C ALA A 91 1.86 1.37 5.84
N TRP A 92 1.23 2.50 5.52
CA TRP A 92 0.13 3.07 6.29
C TRP A 92 -1.09 2.14 6.32
N HIS A 93 -1.47 1.55 5.19
CA HIS A 93 -2.56 0.59 5.15
C HIS A 93 -2.26 -0.68 5.96
N LEU A 94 -1.01 -1.18 5.92
CA LEU A 94 -0.57 -2.29 6.75
C LEU A 94 -0.64 -1.92 8.24
N PHE A 95 -0.13 -0.74 8.61
CA PHE A 95 -0.21 -0.23 9.98
C PHE A 95 -1.66 -0.23 10.51
N LYS A 96 -2.61 0.26 9.70
CA LYS A 96 -4.04 0.30 10.05
C LYS A 96 -4.69 -1.08 10.18
N ILE A 97 -4.23 -2.07 9.40
CA ILE A 97 -4.82 -3.42 9.38
C ILE A 97 -4.25 -4.32 10.47
N LEU A 98 -2.96 -4.24 10.75
CA LEU A 98 -2.27 -5.24 11.57
C LEU A 98 -2.76 -5.27 13.02
N ASP A 99 -3.37 -4.19 13.51
CA ASP A 99 -3.98 -4.13 14.84
C ASP A 99 -3.01 -4.56 15.95
N VAL A 100 -1.84 -3.94 15.94
CA VAL A 100 -0.79 -4.10 16.96
C VAL A 100 -0.39 -2.74 17.51
N ASP A 101 0.21 -2.73 18.71
CA ASP A 101 0.63 -1.50 19.38
C ASP A 101 1.58 -0.67 18.50
N LYS A 102 1.43 0.66 18.55
CA LYS A 102 2.26 1.59 17.77
C LYS A 102 3.77 1.40 18.05
N ASP A 103 4.13 1.15 19.29
CA ASP A 103 5.53 0.98 19.71
C ASP A 103 6.17 -0.30 19.15
N LYS A 104 5.33 -1.25 18.74
CA LYS A 104 5.73 -2.53 18.15
C LYS A 104 5.98 -2.45 16.66
N ILE A 105 5.41 -1.48 15.98
CA ILE A 105 5.45 -1.34 14.51
C ILE A 105 6.21 -0.08 14.12
N THR A 106 7.11 -0.20 13.14
CA THR A 106 7.93 0.91 12.68
C THR A 106 8.20 0.81 11.18
N ARG A 107 8.55 1.92 10.57
CA ARG A 107 8.89 2.03 9.15
C ARG A 107 10.40 1.94 8.95
N ILE A 108 10.85 1.21 7.94
CA ILE A 108 12.23 1.25 7.44
C ILE A 108 12.24 1.47 5.93
N THR A 109 13.22 2.21 5.43
CA THR A 109 13.40 2.48 4.01
C THR A 109 14.84 2.24 3.60
N PHE A 110 15.02 1.77 2.39
CA PHE A 110 16.32 1.62 1.74
C PHE A 110 16.16 1.83 0.24
N ASN A 111 17.13 2.50 -0.37
CA ASN A 111 17.09 2.82 -1.82
C ASN A 111 17.64 1.66 -2.66
N GLU A 112 18.35 0.72 -2.04
CA GLU A 112 18.91 -0.47 -2.68
C GLU A 112 18.75 -1.69 -1.79
N ILE A 113 18.63 -2.87 -2.40
CA ILE A 113 18.48 -4.12 -1.65
C ILE A 113 19.85 -4.78 -1.49
N THR A 114 20.73 -4.14 -0.72
CA THR A 114 22.03 -4.70 -0.31
C THR A 114 22.00 -5.08 1.16
N LYS A 115 22.89 -6.00 1.57
CA LYS A 115 22.98 -6.45 2.96
C LYS A 115 23.24 -5.27 3.91
N THR A 116 24.14 -4.38 3.52
CA THR A 116 24.53 -3.21 4.32
C THR A 116 23.38 -2.22 4.46
N ALA A 117 22.66 -1.89 3.36
CA ALA A 117 21.53 -0.97 3.37
C ALA A 117 20.38 -1.51 4.23
N VAL A 118 20.04 -2.79 4.09
CA VAL A 118 18.97 -3.43 4.88
C VAL A 118 19.33 -3.48 6.36
N GLN A 119 20.55 -3.84 6.72
CA GLN A 119 20.99 -3.88 8.11
C GLN A 119 21.05 -2.50 8.74
N LYS A 120 21.46 -1.46 8.00
CA LYS A 120 21.43 -0.06 8.43
C LYS A 120 20.00 0.38 8.69
N ALA A 121 19.08 0.17 7.74
CA ALA A 121 17.68 0.56 7.87
C ALA A 121 16.99 -0.07 9.09
N VAL A 122 17.32 -1.32 9.42
CA VAL A 122 16.79 -1.98 10.64
C VAL A 122 17.29 -1.33 11.93
N LYS A 123 18.48 -0.73 11.91
CA LYS A 123 19.05 0.00 13.07
C LYS A 123 18.53 1.42 13.19
N GLU A 124 18.14 2.03 12.08
CA GLU A 124 17.70 3.42 11.97
C GLU A 124 16.23 3.46 11.47
N PRO A 125 15.26 2.97 12.25
CA PRO A 125 13.85 3.01 11.88
C PRO A 125 13.32 4.44 11.96
N ARG A 126 12.25 4.72 11.20
CA ARG A 126 11.55 6.01 11.20
C ARG A 126 10.04 5.82 11.34
N ASP A 127 9.33 6.91 11.46
CA ASP A 127 7.87 6.93 11.36
C ASP A 127 7.39 6.92 9.90
N ILE A 128 6.11 6.62 9.72
CA ILE A 128 5.44 6.74 8.42
C ILE A 128 5.33 8.23 8.08
N ASP A 129 5.73 8.61 6.88
CA ASP A 129 5.58 9.96 6.35
C ASP A 129 4.12 10.20 5.91
N ILE A 130 3.36 10.87 6.77
CA ILE A 130 1.94 11.15 6.53
C ILE A 130 1.75 12.07 5.32
N ASN A 131 2.68 12.97 5.03
CA ASN A 131 2.57 13.85 3.87
C ASN A 131 2.61 13.06 2.55
N LEU A 132 3.47 12.03 2.47
CA LEU A 132 3.52 11.13 1.32
C LEU A 132 2.27 10.25 1.24
N VAL A 133 1.74 9.80 2.38
CA VAL A 133 0.47 9.06 2.44
C VAL A 133 -0.68 9.92 1.92
N ASP A 134 -0.79 11.15 2.40
CA ASP A 134 -1.84 12.10 2.00
C ASP A 134 -1.73 12.46 0.52
N ALA A 135 -0.52 12.65 0.00
CA ALA A 135 -0.28 12.88 -1.42
C ALA A 135 -0.75 11.71 -2.30
N GLN A 136 -0.52 10.47 -1.86
CA GLN A 136 -1.01 9.27 -2.55
C GLN A 136 -2.53 9.16 -2.45
N GLN A 137 -3.11 9.41 -1.27
CA GLN A 137 -4.56 9.38 -1.06
C GLN A 137 -5.28 10.44 -1.92
N ALA A 138 -4.77 11.67 -1.94
CA ALA A 138 -5.31 12.74 -2.76
C ALA A 138 -5.32 12.38 -4.25
N ARG A 139 -4.21 11.82 -4.74
CA ARG A 139 -4.14 11.31 -6.12
C ARG A 139 -5.16 10.20 -6.36
N ARG A 140 -5.27 9.22 -5.44
CA ARG A 140 -6.19 8.09 -5.56
C ARG A 140 -7.65 8.56 -5.58
N VAL A 141 -7.99 9.55 -4.74
CA VAL A 141 -9.31 10.21 -4.71
C VAL A 141 -9.59 10.91 -6.02
N LEU A 142 -8.65 11.71 -6.53
CA LEU A 142 -8.79 12.43 -7.78
C LEU A 142 -9.01 11.47 -8.96
N ASP A 143 -8.16 10.46 -9.11
CA ASP A 143 -8.27 9.45 -10.18
C ASP A 143 -9.64 8.75 -10.12
N ARG A 144 -10.15 8.46 -8.91
CA ARG A 144 -11.47 7.85 -8.71
C ARG A 144 -12.61 8.77 -9.13
N ILE A 145 -12.58 10.06 -8.76
CA ILE A 145 -13.61 11.03 -9.13
C ILE A 145 -13.63 11.23 -10.65
N VAL A 146 -12.47 11.38 -11.26
CA VAL A 146 -12.34 11.51 -12.73
C VAL A 146 -12.90 10.26 -13.42
N GLY A 147 -12.49 9.05 -12.99
CA GLY A 147 -12.97 7.81 -13.58
C GLY A 147 -14.48 7.58 -13.44
N TYR A 148 -15.07 7.93 -12.29
CA TYR A 148 -16.48 7.68 -12.02
C TYR A 148 -17.43 8.79 -12.53
N LYS A 149 -17.03 10.06 -12.48
CA LYS A 149 -17.91 11.19 -12.80
C LYS A 149 -17.63 11.80 -14.16
N ILE A 150 -16.38 11.89 -14.58
CA ILE A 150 -16.00 12.58 -15.82
C ILE A 150 -15.93 11.60 -16.99
N SER A 151 -15.32 10.43 -16.79
CA SER A 151 -15.17 9.44 -17.85
C SER A 151 -16.49 8.99 -18.50
N PRO A 152 -17.60 8.75 -17.77
CA PRO A 152 -18.89 8.43 -18.38
C PRO A 152 -19.44 9.54 -19.26
N VAL A 153 -19.27 10.81 -18.86
CA VAL A 153 -19.73 11.98 -19.63
C VAL A 153 -18.95 12.08 -20.93
N LEU A 154 -17.63 11.92 -20.88
CA LEU A 154 -16.77 11.91 -22.07
C LEU A 154 -17.12 10.74 -23.00
N TRP A 155 -17.49 9.59 -22.44
CA TRP A 155 -17.90 8.43 -23.23
C TRP A 155 -19.20 8.66 -23.99
N ILE A 156 -20.20 9.23 -23.36
CA ILE A 156 -21.47 9.62 -23.98
C ILE A 156 -21.19 10.62 -25.09
N GLN A 157 -20.38 11.65 -24.83
CA GLN A 157 -20.05 12.67 -25.81
C GLN A 157 -19.24 12.12 -26.99
N SER A 158 -18.38 11.10 -26.77
CA SER A 158 -17.60 10.45 -27.80
C SER A 158 -18.45 9.54 -28.72
N MET A 159 -19.59 9.03 -28.24
CA MET A 159 -20.55 8.31 -29.08
C MET A 159 -21.24 9.22 -30.09
N TRP A 160 -21.30 10.53 -29.82
CA TRP A 160 -21.94 11.53 -30.69
C TRP A 160 -20.93 12.29 -31.57
N SER A 161 -19.63 12.19 -31.29
CA SER A 161 -18.55 12.81 -32.05
C SER A 161 -17.61 11.79 -32.68
N THR A 162 -17.14 12.08 -33.89
CA THR A 162 -16.27 11.20 -34.68
C THR A 162 -14.90 10.96 -34.06
N GLN A 163 -14.53 9.68 -34.02
CA GLN A 163 -13.18 9.03 -33.89
C GLN A 163 -12.08 9.54 -32.90
N PRO A 164 -11.70 10.82 -32.72
CA PRO A 164 -10.50 11.14 -31.91
C PRO A 164 -10.65 10.92 -30.40
N VAL A 165 -11.87 11.07 -29.88
CA VAL A 165 -12.15 11.03 -28.44
C VAL A 165 -12.17 9.60 -27.88
N LYS A 166 -12.48 8.57 -28.71
CA LYS A 166 -12.43 7.15 -28.30
C LYS A 166 -11.04 6.74 -27.79
N LYS A 167 -9.99 7.22 -28.44
CA LYS A 167 -8.59 6.89 -28.03
C LYS A 167 -8.18 7.55 -26.70
N LEU A 168 -8.76 8.70 -26.37
CA LEU A 168 -8.46 9.38 -25.12
C LEU A 168 -9.09 8.68 -23.91
N VAL A 169 -10.34 8.24 -24.03
CA VAL A 169 -11.09 7.58 -22.96
C VAL A 169 -10.49 6.20 -22.62
N GLN A 170 -10.02 5.43 -23.62
CA GLN A 170 -9.39 4.14 -23.39
C GLN A 170 -8.06 4.22 -22.59
N ARG A 171 -7.44 5.40 -22.52
CA ARG A 171 -6.19 5.64 -21.80
C ARG A 171 -6.41 5.90 -20.30
N PHE A 172 -7.65 6.18 -19.89
CA PHE A 172 -8.04 6.49 -18.51
C PHE A 172 -8.89 5.40 -17.83
N MET A 173 -9.26 4.35 -18.57
CA MET A 173 -9.92 3.15 -18.04
C MET A 173 -8.89 2.03 -17.81
#